data_29990c902c8ebeac6746d6c9895c4eab
#
_entry.id   29990c902c8ebeac6746d6c9895c4eab
#
_cell.length_a   1.000
_cell.length_b   1.000
_cell.length_c   1.000
_cell.angle_alpha   90.00
_cell.angle_beta   90.00
_cell.angle_gamma   90.00
#
_symmetry.space_group_name_H-M   'P 1'
#
loop_
_entity.id
_entity.type
_entity.pdbx_description
1 polymer ?
#
loop_
_entity_poly.entity_id
_entity_poly.type
_entity_poly.pdbx_seq_one_letter_code
_entity_poly.pdbx_strand_id
1 'polypeptide(L)'
;MMKSVIAFALLCLLSSPGFSGLVPECEAQQRLAPSEYDYYSLAMTSISNSSAEASKLLDIPQRVKLLMYAATLLPASGHEEAVRLLEVALSDLKEWISQDKATGLQRYTGLTLRNQVLAAYARLDAEKAASLQKEYAAETTKRSRDFSAKQNDWFGQLNSRRTRADQPAGIALSLLDTDPERAMELAARSLQDGVVSNVLCDVVKKLIQSGNRALLNRFENAAGQILAQNATLDPFSLPCAAEIIQSDRDMAETARTAFIGFFTRSLQNASRLVSEPGTNADYIRAVFTMFTLNARPVILQYAPEQLLAFDLLLDQVALLVSEQTRTTLQAFQPEKFAEPRDRLAEILRDPNSQRRDLRLVRLVSELLRKEDEDAQESLDLAADAISGLSDPDHKAAFTDRLTITRINRLVKPKKFIEAQRLAGSISSEETRAWALLALSTVAAKADRVLGFELISNALKAIDKASPSPQKVELALTATAMLAKNDPQRAFDTFVAASRYANSSPSRTDPPTKPAVAFGLEATIGEAHTKLGVFPESLGELRIEPSLSALGTTDWFRADQIVNDIREPSLRLQLKLQFAGAVLAQESKSRRKEAAPKPSAKN
;
A
#
# COMPACT_ATOMS: atom_id res chain seq x y z
N MET A 1 5.48 36.04 33.81
CA MET A 1 4.40 35.62 32.93
C MET A 1 3.07 35.25 33.63
N MET A 2 3.06 35.00 34.94
CA MET A 2 1.83 34.60 35.67
C MET A 2 0.93 35.77 36.13
N LYS A 3 1.36 37.02 36.02
CA LYS A 3 0.59 38.21 36.42
C LYS A 3 -0.35 38.75 35.34
N SER A 4 -0.17 38.39 34.05
CA SER A 4 -1.01 38.83 32.95
C SER A 4 -2.29 37.99 32.76
N VAL A 5 -2.29 36.74 33.20
CA VAL A 5 -3.45 35.83 33.02
C VAL A 5 -4.55 36.11 34.05
N ILE A 6 -4.19 36.62 35.24
CA ILE A 6 -5.16 36.94 36.30
C ILE A 6 -5.93 38.23 35.98
N ALA A 7 -5.34 39.16 35.25
CA ALA A 7 -6.01 40.38 34.84
C ALA A 7 -7.11 40.13 33.78
N PHE A 8 -6.98 39.11 32.96
CA PHE A 8 -7.94 38.76 31.91
C PHE A 8 -9.17 38.01 32.47
N ALA A 9 -8.99 37.20 33.51
CA ALA A 9 -10.10 36.48 34.16
C ALA A 9 -11.00 37.39 35.02
N LEU A 10 -10.51 38.53 35.52
CA LEU A 10 -11.30 39.47 36.29
C LEU A 10 -12.15 40.42 35.43
N LEU A 11 -11.77 40.63 34.16
CA LEU A 11 -12.56 41.48 33.25
C LEU A 11 -13.79 40.79 32.69
N CYS A 12 -13.82 39.46 32.65
CA CYS A 12 -14.97 38.69 32.17
C CYS A 12 -16.07 38.44 33.22
N LEU A 13 -15.83 38.72 34.50
CA LEU A 13 -16.79 38.49 35.58
C LEU A 13 -17.65 39.74 35.96
N LEU A 14 -17.43 40.89 35.32
CA LEU A 14 -18.17 42.14 35.60
C LEU A 14 -19.22 42.53 34.53
N SER A 15 -19.51 41.63 33.57
CA SER A 15 -20.61 41.88 32.61
C SER A 15 -21.95 41.34 33.13
N SER A 16 -22.54 42.00 34.14
CA SER A 16 -23.95 41.87 34.47
C SER A 16 -24.80 42.67 33.44
N PRO A 17 -25.96 42.14 32.99
CA PRO A 17 -26.80 42.83 32.01
C PRO A 17 -27.53 44.02 32.65
N GLY A 18 -27.01 45.24 32.47
CA GLY A 18 -27.65 46.45 33.01
C GLY A 18 -27.02 47.77 32.61
N PHE A 19 -25.95 47.82 31.86
CA PHE A 19 -25.36 49.08 31.37
C PHE A 19 -25.30 49.10 29.85
N SER A 20 -26.40 49.58 29.25
CA SER A 20 -26.45 50.00 27.85
C SER A 20 -25.75 51.36 27.72
N GLY A 21 -24.56 51.38 27.23
CA GLY A 21 -23.85 52.59 26.89
C GLY A 21 -22.34 52.41 27.06
N LEU A 22 -21.64 52.26 25.95
CA LEU A 22 -20.19 52.12 25.82
C LEU A 22 -19.63 50.70 26.05
N VAL A 23 -20.00 49.78 25.17
CA VAL A 23 -19.15 48.64 24.84
C VAL A 23 -18.11 49.21 23.86
N PRO A 24 -16.80 49.31 24.21
CA PRO A 24 -15.80 49.40 23.17
C PRO A 24 -15.99 48.14 22.33
N GLU A 25 -16.25 48.30 21.03
CA GLU A 25 -16.12 47.22 20.05
C GLU A 25 -14.79 46.53 20.39
N CYS A 26 -14.88 45.31 20.98
CA CYS A 26 -13.76 44.38 20.91
C CYS A 26 -13.50 44.26 19.42
N GLU A 27 -12.57 45.06 18.91
CA GLU A 27 -12.00 44.86 17.59
C GLU A 27 -11.74 43.37 17.49
N ALA A 28 -12.59 42.69 16.75
CA ALA A 28 -12.32 41.35 16.30
C ALA A 28 -10.88 41.39 15.83
N GLN A 29 -10.02 40.64 16.49
CA GLN A 29 -8.61 40.54 16.12
C GLN A 29 -8.55 40.62 14.60
N GLN A 30 -8.06 41.73 14.08
CA GLN A 30 -7.89 41.93 12.66
C GLN A 30 -7.10 40.72 12.23
N ARG A 31 -7.75 39.82 11.52
CA ARG A 31 -7.04 38.76 10.82
C ARG A 31 -6.09 39.49 9.91
N LEU A 32 -4.82 39.54 10.28
CA LEU A 32 -3.78 40.11 9.46
C LEU A 32 -3.98 39.54 8.06
N ALA A 33 -4.01 40.41 7.08
CA ALA A 33 -4.25 39.96 5.71
C ALA A 33 -3.24 38.85 5.37
N PRO A 34 -3.61 37.82 4.60
CA PRO A 34 -2.71 36.70 4.27
C PRO A 34 -1.35 37.12 3.69
N SER A 35 -1.22 38.37 3.26
CA SER A 35 0.02 38.95 2.73
C SER A 35 1.08 39.30 3.78
N GLU A 36 0.77 39.28 5.08
CA GLU A 36 1.72 39.67 6.13
C GLU A 36 2.53 38.50 6.70
N TYR A 37 2.17 37.26 6.39
CA TYR A 37 2.90 36.08 6.83
C TYR A 37 3.77 35.52 5.70
N ASP A 38 5.05 35.34 5.99
CA ASP A 38 5.95 34.57 5.11
C ASP A 38 5.67 33.06 5.32
N TYR A 39 4.66 32.56 4.64
CA TYR A 39 4.26 31.15 4.69
C TYR A 39 5.40 30.22 4.21
N TYR A 40 6.30 30.70 3.36
CA TYR A 40 7.46 29.95 2.95
C TYR A 40 8.39 29.68 4.13
N SER A 41 8.74 30.70 4.88
CA SER A 41 9.58 30.56 6.08
C SER A 41 8.92 29.72 7.17
N LEU A 42 7.60 29.82 7.33
CA LEU A 42 6.85 28.97 8.26
C LEU A 42 6.91 27.49 7.83
N ALA A 43 6.72 27.20 6.56
CA ALA A 43 6.81 25.83 6.03
C ALA A 43 8.22 25.26 6.17
N MET A 44 9.25 26.01 5.84
CA MET A 44 10.66 25.62 6.00
C MET A 44 10.99 25.35 7.47
N THR A 45 10.56 26.20 8.37
CA THR A 45 10.72 26.02 9.82
C THR A 45 9.99 24.75 10.31
N SER A 46 8.79 24.52 9.81
CA SER A 46 8.02 23.31 10.15
C SER A 46 8.72 22.04 9.68
N ILE A 47 9.31 22.02 8.47
CA ILE A 47 10.08 20.88 7.97
C ILE A 47 11.32 20.66 8.84
N SER A 48 12.08 21.70 9.16
CA SER A 48 13.27 21.61 9.99
C SER A 48 12.94 21.06 11.39
N ASN A 49 11.94 21.63 12.06
CA ASN A 49 11.49 21.16 13.37
C ASN A 49 10.97 19.73 13.35
N SER A 50 10.18 19.38 12.32
CA SER A 50 9.65 18.03 12.16
C SER A 50 10.75 17.02 11.89
N SER A 51 11.77 17.36 11.11
CA SER A 51 12.93 16.50 10.86
C SER A 51 13.76 16.28 12.13
N ALA A 52 13.96 17.34 12.93
CA ALA A 52 14.67 17.26 14.20
C ALA A 52 13.88 16.42 15.24
N GLU A 53 12.54 16.51 15.25
CA GLU A 53 11.70 15.66 16.10
C GLU A 53 11.66 14.22 15.58
N ALA A 54 11.57 14.01 14.27
CA ALA A 54 11.59 12.69 13.65
C ALA A 54 12.87 11.92 13.98
N SER A 55 14.03 12.61 14.01
CA SER A 55 15.32 12.01 14.37
C SER A 55 15.35 11.42 15.80
N LYS A 56 14.41 11.78 16.65
CA LYS A 56 14.29 11.29 18.04
C LYS A 56 13.33 10.10 18.19
N LEU A 57 12.60 9.72 17.13
CA LEU A 57 11.68 8.59 17.17
C LEU A 57 12.45 7.29 17.43
N LEU A 58 11.90 6.43 18.30
CA LEU A 58 12.49 5.13 18.60
C LEU A 58 12.25 4.12 17.45
N ASP A 59 11.13 4.24 16.74
CA ASP A 59 10.81 3.41 15.58
C ASP A 59 11.63 3.86 14.36
N ILE A 60 12.69 3.11 14.07
CA ILE A 60 13.63 3.44 12.99
C ILE A 60 12.96 3.43 11.62
N PRO A 61 12.14 2.45 11.23
CA PRO A 61 11.38 2.51 9.98
C PRO A 61 10.57 3.79 9.80
N GLN A 62 9.83 4.21 10.81
CA GLN A 62 9.03 5.44 10.75
C GLN A 62 9.92 6.68 10.68
N ARG A 63 10.99 6.71 11.50
CA ARG A 63 11.98 7.79 11.46
C ARG A 63 12.53 7.99 10.06
N VAL A 64 13.04 6.92 9.44
CA VAL A 64 13.62 6.94 8.09
C VAL A 64 12.62 7.44 7.05
N LYS A 65 11.37 6.98 7.09
CA LYS A 65 10.33 7.42 6.17
C LYS A 65 10.03 8.90 6.29
N LEU A 66 9.95 9.42 7.51
CA LEU A 66 9.71 10.84 7.76
C LEU A 66 10.89 11.71 7.30
N LEU A 67 12.13 11.30 7.58
CA LEU A 67 13.33 12.00 7.10
C LEU A 67 13.42 12.01 5.57
N MET A 68 13.15 10.86 4.94
CA MET A 68 13.10 10.76 3.48
C MET A 68 11.99 11.66 2.90
N TYR A 69 10.80 11.67 3.49
CA TYR A 69 9.72 12.53 3.06
C TYR A 69 10.07 14.00 3.22
N ALA A 70 10.61 14.40 4.36
CA ALA A 70 11.09 15.77 4.60
C ALA A 70 12.12 16.21 3.54
N ALA A 71 13.10 15.33 3.22
CA ALA A 71 14.10 15.61 2.20
C ALA A 71 13.47 15.85 0.81
N THR A 72 12.40 15.13 0.46
CA THR A 72 11.72 15.30 -0.84
C THR A 72 10.88 16.57 -0.94
N LEU A 73 10.54 17.20 0.18
CA LEU A 73 9.79 18.45 0.22
C LEU A 73 10.68 19.70 0.08
N LEU A 74 11.96 19.58 0.36
CA LEU A 74 12.87 20.70 0.35
C LEU A 74 13.09 21.21 -1.09
N PRO A 75 13.08 22.55 -1.30
CA PRO A 75 13.35 23.16 -2.60
C PRO A 75 14.84 23.03 -2.96
N ALA A 76 15.21 23.38 -4.19
CA ALA A 76 16.60 23.33 -4.65
C ALA A 76 17.57 24.14 -3.76
N SER A 77 17.11 25.21 -3.14
CA SER A 77 17.89 25.99 -2.16
C SER A 77 18.16 25.25 -0.85
N GLY A 78 17.40 24.19 -0.55
CA GLY A 78 17.56 23.30 0.60
C GLY A 78 18.30 22.00 0.27
N HIS A 79 19.01 21.95 -0.84
CA HIS A 79 19.68 20.73 -1.32
C HIS A 79 20.62 20.10 -0.29
N GLU A 80 21.47 20.89 0.35
CA GLU A 80 22.42 20.40 1.38
C GLU A 80 21.68 19.75 2.57
N GLU A 81 20.58 20.37 3.01
CA GLU A 81 19.77 19.83 4.09
C GLU A 81 19.06 18.56 3.67
N ALA A 82 18.54 18.49 2.43
CA ALA A 82 17.92 17.27 1.90
C ALA A 82 18.92 16.11 1.87
N VAL A 83 20.14 16.36 1.40
CA VAL A 83 21.23 15.37 1.40
C VAL A 83 21.54 14.92 2.83
N ARG A 84 21.68 15.86 3.77
CA ARG A 84 21.96 15.56 5.18
C ARG A 84 20.88 14.67 5.81
N LEU A 85 19.60 14.93 5.54
CA LEU A 85 18.49 14.12 6.05
C LEU A 85 18.52 12.67 5.51
N LEU A 86 18.87 12.50 4.23
CA LEU A 86 19.00 11.18 3.63
C LEU A 86 20.24 10.43 4.15
N GLU A 87 21.33 11.12 4.45
CA GLU A 87 22.53 10.53 5.06
C GLU A 87 22.23 10.04 6.49
N VAL A 88 21.49 10.81 7.29
CA VAL A 88 21.01 10.38 8.61
C VAL A 88 20.14 9.14 8.49
N ALA A 89 19.18 9.13 7.56
CA ALA A 89 18.32 7.97 7.32
C ALA A 89 19.12 6.72 6.90
N LEU A 90 20.14 6.85 6.06
CA LEU A 90 21.03 5.74 5.69
C LEU A 90 21.86 5.25 6.86
N SER A 91 22.36 6.16 7.71
CA SER A 91 23.12 5.82 8.93
C SER A 91 22.26 5.03 9.91
N ASP A 92 21.03 5.49 10.19
CA ASP A 92 20.07 4.81 11.06
C ASP A 92 19.75 3.39 10.55
N LEU A 93 19.54 3.24 9.24
CA LEU A 93 19.30 1.94 8.63
C LEU A 93 20.51 1.01 8.70
N LYS A 94 21.72 1.55 8.50
CA LYS A 94 22.96 0.77 8.60
C LYS A 94 23.11 0.19 10.01
N GLU A 95 22.89 1.01 11.04
CA GLU A 95 22.94 0.57 12.43
C GLU A 95 21.83 -0.47 12.70
N TRP A 96 20.59 -0.20 12.32
CA TRP A 96 19.45 -1.08 12.56
C TRP A 96 19.59 -2.45 11.90
N ILE A 97 20.05 -2.50 10.64
CA ILE A 97 20.30 -3.75 9.90
C ILE A 97 21.46 -4.54 10.51
N SER A 98 22.43 -3.85 11.15
CA SER A 98 23.62 -4.46 11.72
C SER A 98 23.42 -5.06 13.11
N GLN A 99 22.30 -4.80 13.77
CA GLN A 99 22.03 -5.34 15.10
C GLN A 99 21.95 -6.88 15.06
N ASP A 100 22.69 -7.54 15.96
CA ASP A 100 22.77 -9.01 16.03
C ASP A 100 21.41 -9.68 16.28
N LYS A 101 20.49 -8.97 16.97
CA LYS A 101 19.13 -9.45 17.30
C LYS A 101 18.08 -9.15 16.25
N ALA A 102 18.44 -8.50 15.13
CA ALA A 102 17.47 -8.18 14.08
C ALA A 102 16.92 -9.46 13.44
N THR A 103 15.59 -9.60 13.44
CA THR A 103 14.90 -10.72 12.76
C THR A 103 15.07 -10.65 11.24
N GLY A 104 14.84 -11.77 10.55
CA GLY A 104 14.88 -11.79 9.08
C GLY A 104 13.93 -10.75 8.45
N LEU A 105 12.73 -10.57 9.02
CA LEU A 105 11.75 -9.57 8.56
C LEU A 105 12.24 -8.13 8.78
N GLN A 106 12.84 -7.84 9.94
CA GLN A 106 13.40 -6.51 10.21
C GLN A 106 14.54 -6.17 9.24
N ARG A 107 15.41 -7.13 8.95
CA ARG A 107 16.48 -6.96 7.96
C ARG A 107 15.92 -6.71 6.56
N TYR A 108 14.91 -7.47 6.15
CA TYR A 108 14.24 -7.28 4.85
C TYR A 108 13.63 -5.87 4.74
N THR A 109 12.87 -5.45 5.74
CA THR A 109 12.28 -4.10 5.80
C THR A 109 13.36 -3.01 5.74
N GLY A 110 14.45 -3.19 6.48
CA GLY A 110 15.58 -2.23 6.47
C GLY A 110 16.27 -2.12 5.11
N LEU A 111 16.46 -3.25 4.42
CA LEU A 111 17.03 -3.26 3.08
C LEU A 111 16.10 -2.60 2.05
N THR A 112 14.80 -2.84 2.14
CA THR A 112 13.79 -2.19 1.29
C THR A 112 13.78 -0.68 1.49
N LEU A 113 13.76 -0.21 2.75
CA LEU A 113 13.82 1.20 3.07
C LEU A 113 15.13 1.84 2.59
N ARG A 114 16.27 1.15 2.73
CA ARG A 114 17.55 1.63 2.22
C ARG A 114 17.51 1.87 0.72
N ASN A 115 16.91 0.96 -0.05
CA ASN A 115 16.75 1.14 -1.49
C ASN A 115 15.85 2.34 -1.83
N GLN A 116 14.79 2.58 -1.06
CA GLN A 116 13.93 3.76 -1.22
C GLN A 116 14.68 5.06 -0.92
N VAL A 117 15.49 5.09 0.15
CA VAL A 117 16.34 6.26 0.48
C VAL A 117 17.37 6.50 -0.61
N LEU A 118 18.02 5.46 -1.15
CA LEU A 118 18.97 5.59 -2.27
C LEU A 118 18.29 6.09 -3.55
N ALA A 119 17.07 5.68 -3.83
CA ALA A 119 16.28 6.20 -4.94
C ALA A 119 15.94 7.69 -4.77
N ALA A 120 15.60 8.12 -3.55
CA ALA A 120 15.42 9.54 -3.23
C ALA A 120 16.73 10.32 -3.37
N TYR A 121 17.85 9.74 -2.89
CA TYR A 121 19.18 10.32 -3.00
C TYR A 121 19.62 10.51 -4.46
N ALA A 122 19.32 9.53 -5.33
CA ALA A 122 19.66 9.60 -6.76
C ALA A 122 19.02 10.77 -7.50
N ARG A 123 17.88 11.30 -7.00
CA ARG A 123 17.24 12.50 -7.56
C ARG A 123 18.00 13.79 -7.21
N LEU A 124 18.79 13.78 -6.14
CA LEU A 124 19.57 14.91 -5.67
C LEU A 124 21.01 14.82 -6.19
N ASP A 125 21.62 13.64 -6.07
CA ASP A 125 23.01 13.36 -6.45
C ASP A 125 23.11 11.91 -6.97
N ALA A 126 23.03 11.74 -8.28
CA ALA A 126 23.04 10.44 -8.94
C ALA A 126 24.39 9.72 -8.82
N GLU A 127 25.51 10.46 -8.84
CA GLU A 127 26.87 9.89 -8.76
C GLU A 127 27.12 9.34 -7.36
N LYS A 128 26.80 10.11 -6.33
CA LYS A 128 26.93 9.71 -4.94
C LYS A 128 26.01 8.51 -4.61
N ALA A 129 24.75 8.54 -5.09
CA ALA A 129 23.82 7.43 -4.93
C ALA A 129 24.37 6.13 -5.56
N ALA A 130 24.92 6.21 -6.76
CA ALA A 130 25.54 5.06 -7.43
C ALA A 130 26.77 4.52 -6.67
N SER A 131 27.59 5.41 -6.11
CA SER A 131 28.72 5.03 -5.26
C SER A 131 28.29 4.32 -3.99
N LEU A 132 27.33 4.88 -3.25
CA LEU A 132 26.74 4.28 -2.04
C LEU A 132 26.10 2.92 -2.34
N GLN A 133 25.40 2.81 -3.45
CA GLN A 133 24.80 1.58 -3.91
C GLN A 133 25.85 0.47 -4.13
N LYS A 134 26.98 0.81 -4.76
CA LYS A 134 28.09 -0.12 -4.98
C LYS A 134 28.73 -0.56 -3.66
N GLU A 135 28.91 0.37 -2.72
CA GLU A 135 29.42 0.09 -1.38
C GLU A 135 28.49 -0.90 -0.63
N TYR A 136 27.19 -0.61 -0.58
CA TYR A 136 26.22 -1.47 0.10
C TYR A 136 26.05 -2.85 -0.56
N ALA A 137 26.18 -2.94 -1.88
CA ALA A 137 26.20 -4.22 -2.58
C ALA A 137 27.42 -5.06 -2.17
N ALA A 138 28.60 -4.45 -2.07
CA ALA A 138 29.81 -5.12 -1.62
C ALA A 138 29.71 -5.58 -0.16
N GLU A 139 29.17 -4.72 0.73
CA GLU A 139 28.93 -5.06 2.14
C GLU A 139 27.94 -6.22 2.30
N THR A 140 26.82 -6.19 1.55
CA THR A 140 25.82 -7.25 1.56
C THR A 140 26.43 -8.57 1.11
N THR A 141 27.26 -8.54 0.05
CA THR A 141 27.95 -9.75 -0.46
C THR A 141 28.96 -10.31 0.56
N LYS A 142 29.71 -9.46 1.23
CA LYS A 142 30.65 -9.87 2.28
C LYS A 142 29.92 -10.50 3.46
N ARG A 143 28.91 -9.84 4.00
CA ARG A 143 28.09 -10.38 5.11
C ARG A 143 27.39 -11.68 4.75
N SER A 144 26.89 -11.82 3.52
CA SER A 144 26.27 -13.05 3.04
C SER A 144 27.27 -14.22 3.04
N ARG A 145 28.53 -13.98 2.66
CA ARG A 145 29.59 -15.00 2.73
C ARG A 145 29.93 -15.38 4.17
N ASP A 146 30.08 -14.40 5.06
CA ASP A 146 30.40 -14.62 6.47
C ASP A 146 29.26 -15.33 7.23
N PHE A 147 28.00 -15.07 6.83
CA PHE A 147 26.81 -15.69 7.41
C PHE A 147 26.58 -17.11 6.88
N SER A 148 26.79 -17.34 5.58
CA SER A 148 26.69 -18.68 4.96
C SER A 148 27.70 -19.67 5.52
N ALA A 149 28.82 -19.18 6.06
CA ALA A 149 29.83 -20.02 6.70
C ALA A 149 29.41 -20.47 8.12
N LYS A 150 28.39 -19.85 8.75
CA LYS A 150 28.02 -20.08 10.15
C LYS A 150 26.70 -20.81 10.37
N GLN A 151 25.80 -20.90 9.38
CA GLN A 151 24.50 -21.55 9.53
C GLN A 151 23.94 -22.05 8.21
N ASN A 152 23.28 -23.24 8.24
CA ASN A 152 22.35 -23.73 7.19
C ASN A 152 21.07 -22.87 7.10
N ASP A 153 21.19 -21.53 7.08
CA ASP A 153 20.05 -20.59 7.02
C ASP A 153 19.67 -20.32 5.57
N TRP A 154 18.84 -21.22 5.03
CA TRP A 154 18.27 -21.07 3.69
C TRP A 154 17.53 -19.73 3.52
N PHE A 155 16.85 -19.23 4.57
CA PHE A 155 16.07 -18.00 4.52
C PHE A 155 16.97 -16.75 4.38
N GLY A 156 18.10 -16.73 5.09
CA GLY A 156 19.11 -15.67 4.94
C GLY A 156 19.76 -15.65 3.56
N GLN A 157 20.02 -16.81 2.98
CA GLN A 157 20.56 -16.93 1.61
C GLN A 157 19.54 -16.43 0.57
N LEU A 158 18.26 -16.80 0.72
CA LEU A 158 17.17 -16.31 -0.15
C LEU A 158 17.02 -14.79 -0.07
N ASN A 159 16.98 -14.23 1.14
CA ASN A 159 16.85 -12.78 1.33
C ASN A 159 18.03 -12.02 0.72
N SER A 160 19.25 -12.56 0.81
CA SER A 160 20.44 -11.96 0.17
C SER A 160 20.31 -11.93 -1.35
N ARG A 161 19.82 -13.00 -1.97
CA ARG A 161 19.59 -13.06 -3.42
C ARG A 161 18.48 -12.09 -3.84
N ARG A 162 17.37 -12.04 -3.09
CA ARG A 162 16.28 -11.10 -3.34
C ARG A 162 16.74 -9.65 -3.27
N THR A 163 17.47 -9.29 -2.22
CA THR A 163 17.99 -7.93 -2.08
C THR A 163 18.87 -7.54 -3.27
N ARG A 164 19.69 -8.48 -3.79
CA ARG A 164 20.49 -8.23 -5.01
C ARG A 164 19.62 -8.07 -6.26
N ALA A 165 18.54 -8.83 -6.37
CA ALA A 165 17.59 -8.73 -7.47
C ALA A 165 16.71 -7.46 -7.38
N ASP A 166 16.24 -7.10 -6.18
CA ASP A 166 15.40 -5.92 -5.93
C ASP A 166 16.13 -4.61 -6.25
N GLN A 167 17.43 -4.56 -6.05
CA GLN A 167 18.22 -3.35 -6.23
C GLN A 167 18.20 -2.85 -7.69
N PRO A 168 18.61 -3.62 -8.71
CA PRO A 168 18.52 -3.18 -10.10
C PRO A 168 17.07 -3.03 -10.57
N ALA A 169 16.12 -3.84 -10.08
CA ALA A 169 14.70 -3.70 -10.39
C ALA A 169 14.12 -2.39 -9.86
N GLY A 170 14.49 -1.96 -8.64
CA GLY A 170 14.04 -0.69 -8.06
C GLY A 170 14.53 0.52 -8.84
N ILE A 171 15.78 0.49 -9.33
CA ILE A 171 16.30 1.54 -10.20
C ILE A 171 15.56 1.51 -11.55
N ALA A 172 15.35 0.33 -12.13
CA ALA A 172 14.59 0.18 -13.36
C ALA A 172 13.20 0.83 -13.22
N LEU A 173 12.49 0.56 -12.13
CA LEU A 173 11.17 1.14 -11.86
C LEU A 173 11.20 2.68 -11.83
N SER A 174 12.24 3.28 -11.26
CA SER A 174 12.38 4.73 -11.20
C SER A 174 12.76 5.38 -12.52
N LEU A 175 13.39 4.64 -13.44
CA LEU A 175 13.85 5.13 -14.74
C LEU A 175 12.84 4.89 -15.88
N LEU A 176 11.77 4.12 -15.67
CA LEU A 176 10.83 3.74 -16.73
C LEU A 176 10.27 4.93 -17.51
N ASP A 177 10.02 6.05 -16.86
CA ASP A 177 9.43 7.24 -17.48
C ASP A 177 10.48 8.18 -18.09
N THR A 178 11.76 8.07 -17.70
CA THR A 178 12.81 9.00 -18.10
C THR A 178 13.85 8.37 -19.03
N ASP A 179 14.20 7.11 -18.81
CA ASP A 179 15.16 6.34 -19.60
C ASP A 179 14.73 4.86 -19.66
N PRO A 180 13.70 4.56 -20.49
CA PRO A 180 13.13 3.22 -20.54
C PRO A 180 14.09 2.15 -21.07
N GLU A 181 15.07 2.51 -21.93
CA GLU A 181 16.08 1.58 -22.42
C GLU A 181 17.00 1.10 -21.30
N ARG A 182 17.48 2.02 -20.50
CA ARG A 182 18.30 1.71 -19.32
C ARG A 182 17.52 0.93 -18.26
N ALA A 183 16.24 1.30 -18.09
CA ALA A 183 15.34 0.57 -17.20
C ALA A 183 15.24 -0.91 -17.60
N MET A 184 15.14 -1.23 -18.90
CA MET A 184 15.07 -2.61 -19.38
C MET A 184 16.35 -3.40 -19.13
N GLU A 185 17.51 -2.80 -19.35
CA GLU A 185 18.80 -3.45 -19.04
C GLU A 185 18.89 -3.82 -17.56
N LEU A 186 18.48 -2.91 -16.69
CA LEU A 186 18.51 -3.12 -15.24
C LEU A 186 17.46 -4.15 -14.79
N ALA A 187 16.26 -4.14 -15.38
CA ALA A 187 15.23 -5.13 -15.14
C ALA A 187 15.69 -6.54 -15.53
N ALA A 188 16.28 -6.71 -16.72
CA ALA A 188 16.85 -7.99 -17.14
C ALA A 188 18.02 -8.41 -16.24
N ARG A 189 18.87 -7.47 -15.84
CA ARG A 189 19.98 -7.74 -14.93
C ARG A 189 19.54 -8.23 -13.54
N SER A 190 18.35 -7.82 -13.07
CA SER A 190 17.82 -8.29 -11.79
C SER A 190 17.57 -9.79 -11.74
N LEU A 191 17.45 -10.45 -12.90
CA LEU A 191 17.23 -11.91 -13.02
C LEU A 191 18.52 -12.75 -12.98
N GLN A 192 19.71 -12.15 -12.95
CA GLN A 192 20.99 -12.87 -13.05
C GLN A 192 21.19 -13.93 -11.96
N ASP A 193 20.60 -13.73 -10.77
CA ASP A 193 20.65 -14.72 -9.68
C ASP A 193 19.50 -15.76 -9.76
N GLY A 194 18.70 -15.77 -10.83
CA GLY A 194 17.55 -16.66 -11.01
C GLY A 194 16.39 -16.34 -10.06
N VAL A 195 16.34 -15.13 -9.49
CA VAL A 195 15.28 -14.65 -8.61
C VAL A 195 14.39 -13.69 -9.36
N VAL A 196 13.07 -13.93 -9.35
CA VAL A 196 12.06 -13.04 -9.90
C VAL A 196 11.42 -12.28 -8.74
N SER A 197 11.85 -11.05 -8.53
CA SER A 197 11.42 -10.26 -7.37
C SER A 197 10.07 -9.55 -7.59
N ASN A 198 9.39 -9.20 -6.50
CA ASN A 198 8.13 -8.44 -6.58
C ASN A 198 8.33 -7.05 -7.21
N VAL A 199 9.48 -6.42 -6.97
CA VAL A 199 9.80 -5.12 -7.58
C VAL A 199 9.92 -5.25 -9.10
N LEU A 200 10.44 -6.36 -9.60
CA LEU A 200 10.47 -6.64 -11.03
C LEU A 200 9.05 -6.82 -11.60
N CYS A 201 8.14 -7.43 -10.83
CA CYS A 201 6.72 -7.48 -11.22
C CYS A 201 6.13 -6.10 -11.45
N ASP A 202 6.41 -5.15 -10.57
CA ASP A 202 5.91 -3.79 -10.70
C ASP A 202 6.47 -3.08 -11.94
N VAL A 203 7.76 -3.33 -12.26
CA VAL A 203 8.37 -2.87 -13.51
C VAL A 203 7.61 -3.40 -14.73
N VAL A 204 7.37 -4.71 -14.77
CA VAL A 204 6.70 -5.36 -15.92
C VAL A 204 5.25 -4.92 -16.04
N LYS A 205 4.51 -4.81 -14.93
CA LYS A 205 3.15 -4.27 -14.92
C LYS A 205 3.08 -2.86 -15.49
N LYS A 206 3.99 -2.00 -15.08
CA LYS A 206 4.06 -0.63 -15.60
C LYS A 206 4.37 -0.59 -17.10
N LEU A 207 5.22 -1.49 -17.59
CA LEU A 207 5.48 -1.65 -19.01
C LEU A 207 4.25 -2.10 -19.79
N ILE A 208 3.53 -3.12 -19.29
CA ILE A 208 2.28 -3.58 -19.90
C ILE A 208 1.28 -2.42 -19.98
N GLN A 209 1.12 -1.66 -18.87
CA GLN A 209 0.21 -0.51 -18.80
C GLN A 209 0.62 0.64 -19.74
N SER A 210 1.91 0.83 -19.99
CA SER A 210 2.39 1.85 -20.92
C SER A 210 2.10 1.55 -22.39
N GLY A 211 1.73 0.31 -22.72
CA GLY A 211 1.48 -0.15 -24.09
C GLY A 211 2.75 -0.23 -24.97
N ASN A 212 3.95 -0.04 -24.40
CA ASN A 212 5.20 -0.09 -25.17
C ASN A 212 5.63 -1.54 -25.43
N ARG A 213 4.97 -2.16 -26.43
CA ARG A 213 5.17 -3.56 -26.79
C ARG A 213 6.61 -3.88 -27.20
N ALA A 214 7.31 -2.95 -27.84
CA ALA A 214 8.69 -3.17 -28.30
C ALA A 214 9.64 -3.36 -27.10
N LEU A 215 9.53 -2.53 -26.06
CA LEU A 215 10.31 -2.66 -24.84
C LEU A 215 9.95 -3.92 -24.06
N LEU A 216 8.65 -4.24 -23.97
CA LEU A 216 8.19 -5.44 -23.28
C LEU A 216 8.74 -6.71 -23.94
N ASN A 217 8.66 -6.82 -25.28
CA ASN A 217 9.23 -7.95 -26.03
C ASN A 217 10.75 -8.08 -25.84
N ARG A 218 11.47 -6.96 -25.78
CA ARG A 218 12.93 -6.99 -25.51
C ARG A 218 13.21 -7.50 -24.10
N PHE A 219 12.46 -7.03 -23.09
CA PHE A 219 12.59 -7.55 -21.72
C PHE A 219 12.27 -9.05 -21.67
N GLU A 220 11.15 -9.49 -22.25
CA GLU A 220 10.72 -10.89 -22.24
C GLU A 220 11.76 -11.82 -22.88
N ASN A 221 12.34 -11.41 -24.00
CA ASN A 221 13.40 -12.17 -24.66
C ASN A 221 14.66 -12.26 -23.78
N ALA A 222 15.09 -11.16 -23.19
CA ALA A 222 16.25 -11.15 -22.30
C ALA A 222 15.98 -11.97 -21.02
N ALA A 223 14.80 -11.79 -20.41
CA ALA A 223 14.35 -12.56 -19.25
C ALA A 223 14.29 -14.07 -19.57
N GLY A 224 13.71 -14.43 -20.70
CA GLY A 224 13.63 -15.81 -21.18
C GLY A 224 15.01 -16.45 -21.33
N GLN A 225 15.98 -15.75 -21.91
CA GLN A 225 17.36 -16.25 -22.04
C GLN A 225 18.02 -16.50 -20.68
N ILE A 226 17.87 -15.57 -19.74
CA ILE A 226 18.45 -15.69 -18.40
C ILE A 226 17.76 -16.82 -17.63
N LEU A 227 16.44 -16.88 -17.64
CA LEU A 227 15.66 -17.89 -16.93
C LEU A 227 15.85 -19.29 -17.54
N ALA A 228 16.10 -19.40 -18.85
CA ALA A 228 16.40 -20.69 -19.48
C ALA A 228 17.65 -21.36 -18.90
N GLN A 229 18.62 -20.58 -18.43
CA GLN A 229 19.89 -21.05 -17.87
C GLN A 229 19.86 -21.21 -16.35
N ASN A 230 18.86 -20.65 -15.68
CA ASN A 230 18.74 -20.60 -14.23
C ASN A 230 17.59 -21.45 -13.73
N ALA A 231 17.73 -21.93 -12.50
CA ALA A 231 16.66 -22.53 -11.71
C ALA A 231 16.79 -22.01 -10.27
N THR A 232 15.77 -21.33 -9.80
CA THR A 232 15.80 -20.76 -8.45
C THR A 232 15.44 -21.80 -7.39
N LEU A 233 16.04 -21.64 -6.22
CA LEU A 233 15.61 -22.32 -5.00
C LEU A 233 14.67 -21.44 -4.17
N ASP A 234 14.32 -20.27 -4.70
CA ASP A 234 13.40 -19.32 -4.05
C ASP A 234 11.95 -19.55 -4.50
N PRO A 235 11.13 -20.27 -3.71
CA PRO A 235 9.73 -20.53 -4.06
C PRO A 235 8.90 -19.25 -4.17
N PHE A 236 9.32 -18.18 -3.51
CA PHE A 236 8.59 -16.91 -3.54
C PHE A 236 8.86 -16.05 -4.80
N SER A 237 9.72 -16.50 -5.70
CA SER A 237 9.85 -15.96 -7.06
C SER A 237 8.69 -16.37 -7.97
N LEU A 238 7.99 -17.46 -7.63
CA LEU A 238 6.96 -18.06 -8.47
C LEU A 238 5.71 -17.20 -8.65
N PRO A 239 5.18 -16.50 -7.60
CA PRO A 239 4.01 -15.64 -7.79
C PRO A 239 4.24 -14.57 -8.86
N CYS A 240 5.38 -13.88 -8.80
CA CYS A 240 5.73 -12.86 -9.78
C CYS A 240 5.93 -13.44 -11.19
N ALA A 241 6.68 -14.54 -11.31
CA ALA A 241 6.88 -15.18 -12.61
C ALA A 241 5.55 -15.67 -13.23
N ALA A 242 4.65 -16.22 -12.42
CA ALA A 242 3.31 -16.62 -12.86
C ALA A 242 2.47 -15.41 -13.29
N GLU A 243 2.51 -14.34 -12.53
CA GLU A 243 1.77 -13.11 -12.82
C GLU A 243 2.24 -12.46 -14.13
N ILE A 244 3.54 -12.44 -14.42
CA ILE A 244 4.09 -11.93 -15.68
C ILE A 244 3.49 -12.69 -16.86
N ILE A 245 3.48 -14.03 -16.81
CA ILE A 245 2.93 -14.87 -17.90
C ILE A 245 1.43 -14.64 -18.08
N GLN A 246 0.68 -14.50 -16.97
CA GLN A 246 -0.78 -14.34 -17.01
C GLN A 246 -1.22 -12.93 -17.43
N SER A 247 -0.42 -11.92 -17.12
CA SER A 247 -0.73 -10.51 -17.43
C SER A 247 -0.47 -10.17 -18.89
N ASP A 248 0.47 -10.86 -19.56
CA ASP A 248 0.78 -10.64 -20.96
C ASP A 248 0.28 -11.79 -21.85
N ARG A 249 -0.93 -11.61 -22.40
CA ARG A 249 -1.53 -12.59 -23.32
C ARG A 249 -0.75 -12.72 -24.64
N ASP A 250 -0.08 -11.65 -25.05
CA ASP A 250 0.64 -11.55 -26.33
C ASP A 250 2.15 -11.88 -26.16
N MET A 251 2.53 -12.45 -25.00
CA MET A 251 3.91 -12.89 -24.76
C MET A 251 4.38 -13.86 -25.83
N ALA A 252 5.60 -13.63 -26.36
CA ALA A 252 6.21 -14.50 -27.35
C ALA A 252 6.33 -15.94 -26.82
N GLU A 253 6.01 -16.92 -27.68
CA GLU A 253 6.00 -18.35 -27.32
C GLU A 253 7.34 -18.81 -26.74
N THR A 254 8.45 -18.33 -27.31
CA THR A 254 9.80 -18.64 -26.82
C THR A 254 10.05 -18.15 -25.40
N ALA A 255 9.58 -16.94 -25.06
CA ALA A 255 9.68 -16.38 -23.72
C ALA A 255 8.78 -17.15 -22.74
N ARG A 256 7.53 -17.43 -23.12
CA ARG A 256 6.60 -18.24 -22.33
C ARG A 256 7.15 -19.62 -22.00
N THR A 257 7.67 -20.32 -23.01
CA THR A 257 8.32 -21.63 -22.84
C THR A 257 9.50 -21.56 -21.87
N ALA A 258 10.30 -20.47 -21.92
CA ALA A 258 11.42 -20.30 -21.00
C ALA A 258 10.97 -20.11 -19.54
N PHE A 259 9.91 -19.34 -19.30
CA PHE A 259 9.32 -19.17 -17.98
C PHE A 259 8.71 -20.49 -17.44
N ILE A 260 8.00 -21.24 -18.27
CA ILE A 260 7.45 -22.55 -17.90
C ILE A 260 8.58 -23.54 -17.56
N GLY A 261 9.60 -23.59 -18.42
CA GLY A 261 10.79 -24.40 -18.16
C GLY A 261 11.54 -24.00 -16.88
N PHE A 262 11.53 -22.72 -16.53
CA PHE A 262 12.04 -22.23 -15.24
C PHE A 262 11.25 -22.82 -14.05
N PHE A 263 9.92 -22.91 -14.11
CA PHE A 263 9.12 -23.53 -13.04
C PHE A 263 9.49 -25.01 -12.86
N THR A 264 9.56 -25.76 -13.96
CA THR A 264 9.87 -27.20 -13.91
C THR A 264 11.26 -27.44 -13.34
N ARG A 265 12.27 -26.71 -13.81
CA ARG A 265 13.66 -26.83 -13.27
C ARG A 265 13.73 -26.41 -11.81
N SER A 266 13.03 -25.34 -11.43
CA SER A 266 12.98 -24.88 -10.04
C SER A 266 12.35 -25.91 -9.12
N LEU A 267 11.27 -26.60 -9.55
CA LEU A 267 10.66 -27.68 -8.78
C LEU A 267 11.59 -28.91 -8.68
N GLN A 268 12.27 -29.28 -9.75
CA GLN A 268 13.25 -30.38 -9.74
C GLN A 268 14.37 -30.11 -8.72
N ASN A 269 14.91 -28.88 -8.70
CA ASN A 269 15.93 -28.51 -7.73
C ASN A 269 15.39 -28.47 -6.30
N ALA A 270 14.19 -27.91 -6.11
CA ALA A 270 13.54 -27.85 -4.80
C ALA A 270 13.21 -29.27 -4.28
N SER A 271 12.67 -30.16 -5.13
CA SER A 271 12.38 -31.56 -4.78
C SER A 271 13.61 -32.30 -4.29
N ARG A 272 14.77 -32.10 -4.94
CA ARG A 272 16.04 -32.69 -4.49
C ARG A 272 16.44 -32.17 -3.11
N LEU A 273 16.40 -30.84 -2.90
CA LEU A 273 16.79 -30.24 -1.63
C LEU A 273 15.87 -30.62 -0.46
N VAL A 274 14.55 -30.66 -0.68
CA VAL A 274 13.61 -31.03 0.40
C VAL A 274 13.74 -32.48 0.82
N SER A 275 14.38 -33.32 -0.01
CA SER A 275 14.67 -34.71 0.29
C SER A 275 15.97 -34.88 1.09
N GLU A 276 16.77 -33.83 1.27
CA GLU A 276 17.99 -33.88 2.07
C GLU A 276 17.66 -33.90 3.58
N PRO A 277 18.36 -34.75 4.38
CA PRO A 277 18.16 -34.80 5.82
C PRO A 277 18.41 -33.43 6.47
N GLY A 278 17.49 -32.99 7.34
CA GLY A 278 17.62 -31.72 8.07
C GLY A 278 17.10 -30.48 7.34
N THR A 279 16.45 -30.64 6.19
CA THR A 279 15.80 -29.53 5.51
C THR A 279 14.68 -28.92 6.38
N ASN A 280 14.65 -27.60 6.42
CA ASN A 280 13.70 -26.85 7.23
C ASN A 280 12.25 -27.09 6.77
N ALA A 281 11.36 -27.46 7.72
CA ALA A 281 9.95 -27.74 7.44
C ALA A 281 9.19 -26.53 6.84
N ASP A 282 9.57 -25.31 7.21
CA ASP A 282 8.97 -24.08 6.64
C ASP A 282 9.36 -23.91 5.17
N TYR A 283 10.58 -24.29 4.79
CA TYR A 283 11.00 -24.29 3.40
C TYR A 283 10.22 -25.33 2.58
N ILE A 284 10.08 -26.54 3.10
CA ILE A 284 9.29 -27.61 2.44
C ILE A 284 7.87 -27.13 2.21
N ARG A 285 7.25 -26.52 3.24
CA ARG A 285 5.90 -25.96 3.17
C ARG A 285 5.81 -24.84 2.14
N ALA A 286 6.79 -23.92 2.11
CA ALA A 286 6.83 -22.83 1.14
C ALA A 286 6.95 -23.35 -0.29
N VAL A 287 7.84 -24.31 -0.55
CA VAL A 287 7.99 -24.96 -1.85
C VAL A 287 6.65 -25.55 -2.31
N PHE A 288 6.07 -26.42 -1.51
CA PHE A 288 4.80 -27.08 -1.86
C PHE A 288 3.70 -26.05 -2.15
N THR A 289 3.54 -25.06 -1.26
CA THR A 289 2.50 -24.02 -1.39
C THR A 289 2.70 -23.20 -2.67
N MET A 290 3.90 -22.68 -2.89
CA MET A 290 4.14 -21.75 -3.99
C MET A 290 4.06 -22.44 -5.35
N PHE A 291 4.56 -23.67 -5.47
CA PHE A 291 4.43 -24.42 -6.72
C PHE A 291 2.99 -24.85 -7.00
N THR A 292 2.23 -25.25 -5.97
CA THR A 292 0.81 -25.62 -6.11
C THR A 292 -0.05 -24.44 -6.54
N LEU A 293 0.14 -23.26 -5.91
CA LEU A 293 -0.73 -22.11 -6.12
C LEU A 293 -0.36 -21.28 -7.35
N ASN A 294 0.91 -21.21 -7.73
CA ASN A 294 1.36 -20.29 -8.77
C ASN A 294 1.86 -21.00 -10.03
N ALA A 295 2.75 -21.98 -9.91
CA ALA A 295 3.32 -22.63 -11.08
C ALA A 295 2.36 -23.63 -11.74
N ARG A 296 1.70 -24.48 -10.96
CA ARG A 296 0.79 -25.50 -11.46
C ARG A 296 -0.35 -24.96 -12.34
N PRO A 297 -1.05 -23.89 -11.96
CA PRO A 297 -2.10 -23.30 -12.82
C PRO A 297 -1.57 -22.79 -14.16
N VAL A 298 -0.37 -22.21 -14.17
CA VAL A 298 0.26 -21.72 -15.40
C VAL A 298 0.64 -22.89 -16.31
N ILE A 299 1.21 -23.97 -15.76
CA ILE A 299 1.53 -25.17 -16.54
C ILE A 299 0.26 -25.81 -17.09
N LEU A 300 -0.80 -25.93 -16.29
CA LEU A 300 -2.10 -26.45 -16.74
C LEU A 300 -2.64 -25.65 -17.92
N GLN A 301 -2.50 -24.33 -17.90
CA GLN A 301 -3.05 -23.43 -18.92
C GLN A 301 -2.21 -23.39 -20.20
N TYR A 302 -0.87 -23.37 -20.09
CA TYR A 302 0.02 -23.06 -21.20
C TYR A 302 0.93 -24.21 -21.66
N ALA A 303 1.05 -25.28 -20.85
CA ALA A 303 1.85 -26.46 -21.18
C ALA A 303 1.25 -27.73 -20.54
N PRO A 304 -0.02 -28.08 -20.84
CA PRO A 304 -0.73 -29.20 -20.21
C PRO A 304 -0.02 -30.55 -20.40
N GLU A 305 0.79 -30.70 -21.43
CA GLU A 305 1.60 -31.89 -21.68
C GLU A 305 2.70 -32.12 -20.62
N GLN A 306 3.14 -31.06 -19.94
CA GLN A 306 4.13 -31.14 -18.85
C GLN A 306 3.51 -31.37 -17.47
N LEU A 307 2.18 -31.24 -17.35
CA LEU A 307 1.48 -31.26 -16.07
C LEU A 307 1.67 -32.56 -15.29
N LEU A 308 1.62 -33.71 -15.98
CA LEU A 308 1.79 -35.00 -15.32
C LEU A 308 3.18 -35.14 -14.68
N ALA A 309 4.22 -34.76 -15.41
CA ALA A 309 5.59 -34.81 -14.90
C ALA A 309 5.80 -33.82 -13.76
N PHE A 310 5.18 -32.65 -13.85
CA PHE A 310 5.21 -31.63 -12.79
C PHE A 310 4.48 -32.12 -11.52
N ASP A 311 3.28 -32.68 -11.66
CA ASP A 311 2.49 -33.19 -10.54
C ASP A 311 3.21 -34.36 -9.82
N LEU A 312 3.87 -35.25 -10.53
CA LEU A 312 4.69 -36.31 -9.92
C LEU A 312 5.81 -35.79 -9.02
N LEU A 313 6.49 -34.70 -9.44
CA LEU A 313 7.50 -34.03 -8.60
C LEU A 313 6.86 -33.33 -7.40
N LEU A 314 5.72 -32.70 -7.61
CA LEU A 314 4.99 -31.99 -6.55
C LEU A 314 4.47 -32.97 -5.49
N ASP A 315 3.99 -34.15 -5.90
CA ASP A 315 3.55 -35.22 -4.99
C ASP A 315 4.68 -35.73 -4.10
N GLN A 316 5.92 -35.81 -4.61
CA GLN A 316 7.10 -36.15 -3.78
C GLN A 316 7.29 -35.14 -2.64
N VAL A 317 7.15 -33.84 -2.95
CA VAL A 317 7.22 -32.78 -1.93
C VAL A 317 6.02 -32.86 -0.96
N ALA A 318 4.83 -33.21 -1.47
CA ALA A 318 3.61 -33.33 -0.69
C ALA A 318 3.70 -34.37 0.43
N LEU A 319 4.48 -35.46 0.22
CA LEU A 319 4.69 -36.48 1.25
C LEU A 319 5.43 -35.95 2.50
N LEU A 320 6.18 -34.86 2.35
CA LEU A 320 6.97 -34.24 3.42
C LEU A 320 6.23 -33.11 4.15
N VAL A 321 5.02 -32.78 3.70
CA VAL A 321 4.21 -31.68 4.26
C VAL A 321 3.13 -32.22 5.19
N SER A 322 2.78 -31.46 6.24
CA SER A 322 1.71 -31.84 7.17
C SER A 322 0.36 -32.02 6.46
N GLU A 323 -0.47 -32.91 6.98
CA GLU A 323 -1.81 -33.16 6.45
C GLU A 323 -2.69 -31.90 6.44
N GLN A 324 -2.56 -31.07 7.46
CA GLN A 324 -3.27 -29.78 7.51
C GLN A 324 -2.89 -28.87 6.33
N THR A 325 -1.58 -28.76 6.00
CA THR A 325 -1.13 -27.98 4.85
C THR A 325 -1.64 -28.55 3.55
N ARG A 326 -1.60 -29.88 3.38
CA ARG A 326 -2.14 -30.56 2.20
C ARG A 326 -3.62 -30.31 2.02
N THR A 327 -4.41 -30.46 3.09
CA THR A 327 -5.87 -30.22 3.09
C THR A 327 -6.19 -28.77 2.72
N THR A 328 -5.44 -27.81 3.29
CA THR A 328 -5.59 -26.39 2.94
C THR A 328 -5.33 -26.16 1.45
N LEU A 329 -4.23 -26.71 0.92
CA LEU A 329 -3.86 -26.48 -0.48
C LEU A 329 -4.72 -27.24 -1.48
N GLN A 330 -5.29 -28.39 -1.08
CA GLN A 330 -6.28 -29.10 -1.91
C GLN A 330 -7.52 -28.23 -2.17
N ALA A 331 -7.88 -27.34 -1.23
CA ALA A 331 -8.95 -26.36 -1.45
C ALA A 331 -8.62 -25.35 -2.57
N PHE A 332 -7.36 -25.18 -2.92
CA PHE A 332 -6.90 -24.30 -4.00
C PHE A 332 -6.57 -25.02 -5.31
N GLN A 333 -6.76 -26.34 -5.38
CA GLN A 333 -6.61 -27.06 -6.64
C GLN A 333 -7.74 -26.67 -7.63
N PRO A 334 -7.48 -26.75 -8.95
CA PRO A 334 -8.52 -26.55 -9.95
C PRO A 334 -9.69 -27.51 -9.71
N GLU A 335 -10.90 -26.96 -9.76
CA GLU A 335 -12.12 -27.73 -9.60
C GLU A 335 -12.33 -28.66 -10.80
N LYS A 336 -12.96 -29.83 -10.58
CA LYS A 336 -13.31 -30.78 -11.65
C LYS A 336 -14.28 -30.21 -12.66
N PHE A 337 -15.15 -29.32 -12.23
CA PHE A 337 -16.21 -28.74 -13.02
C PHE A 337 -15.81 -27.36 -13.53
N ALA A 338 -16.11 -27.08 -14.80
CA ALA A 338 -15.89 -25.77 -15.39
C ALA A 338 -16.96 -24.76 -14.93
N GLU A 339 -18.23 -25.24 -14.86
CA GLU A 339 -19.36 -24.39 -14.54
C GLU A 339 -19.43 -24.04 -13.04
N PRO A 340 -19.55 -22.76 -12.69
CA PRO A 340 -19.56 -22.32 -11.29
C PRO A 340 -20.69 -22.92 -10.44
N ARG A 341 -21.86 -23.22 -11.02
CA ARG A 341 -22.99 -23.88 -10.32
C ARG A 341 -22.66 -25.30 -9.89
N ASP A 342 -22.05 -26.07 -10.79
CA ASP A 342 -21.68 -27.45 -10.51
C ASP A 342 -20.56 -27.49 -9.45
N ARG A 343 -19.63 -26.54 -9.54
CA ARG A 343 -18.58 -26.34 -8.52
C ARG A 343 -19.19 -26.04 -7.14
N LEU A 344 -20.14 -25.12 -7.06
CA LEU A 344 -20.83 -24.81 -5.80
C LEU A 344 -21.52 -26.03 -5.22
N ALA A 345 -22.27 -26.80 -6.05
CA ALA A 345 -22.95 -28.00 -5.61
C ALA A 345 -21.98 -29.07 -5.09
N GLU A 346 -20.80 -29.22 -5.71
CA GLU A 346 -19.75 -30.13 -5.23
C GLU A 346 -19.14 -29.63 -3.91
N ILE A 347 -18.81 -28.35 -3.82
CA ILE A 347 -18.20 -27.77 -2.62
C ILE A 347 -19.12 -27.92 -1.40
N LEU A 348 -20.41 -27.68 -1.56
CA LEU A 348 -21.41 -27.80 -0.47
C LEU A 348 -21.55 -29.23 0.06
N ARG A 349 -21.21 -30.26 -0.73
CA ARG A 349 -21.18 -31.66 -0.31
C ARG A 349 -19.92 -32.04 0.47
N ASP A 350 -18.90 -31.18 0.54
CA ASP A 350 -17.68 -31.48 1.26
C ASP A 350 -17.93 -31.55 2.77
N PRO A 351 -17.71 -32.73 3.42
CA PRO A 351 -17.97 -32.91 4.85
C PRO A 351 -17.00 -32.12 5.74
N ASN A 352 -15.81 -31.73 5.21
CA ASN A 352 -14.83 -30.96 5.95
C ASN A 352 -15.18 -29.46 5.85
N SER A 353 -15.70 -28.88 6.93
CA SER A 353 -16.16 -27.49 6.97
C SER A 353 -15.04 -26.49 6.65
N GLN A 354 -13.83 -26.70 7.14
CA GLN A 354 -12.69 -25.80 6.88
C GLN A 354 -12.31 -25.80 5.39
N ARG A 355 -12.20 -26.99 4.77
CA ARG A 355 -11.92 -27.12 3.35
C ARG A 355 -13.05 -26.53 2.51
N ARG A 356 -14.30 -26.82 2.89
CA ARG A 356 -15.49 -26.26 2.24
C ARG A 356 -15.48 -24.74 2.26
N ASP A 357 -15.24 -24.12 3.42
CA ASP A 357 -15.22 -22.67 3.55
C ASP A 357 -14.11 -22.04 2.71
N LEU A 358 -12.91 -22.62 2.65
CA LEU A 358 -11.82 -22.15 1.79
C LEU A 358 -12.16 -22.21 0.30
N ARG A 359 -12.81 -23.30 -0.14
CA ARG A 359 -13.27 -23.45 -1.54
C ARG A 359 -14.40 -22.46 -1.86
N LEU A 360 -15.34 -22.23 -0.94
CA LEU A 360 -16.39 -21.21 -1.08
C LEU A 360 -15.80 -19.80 -1.19
N VAL A 361 -14.86 -19.44 -0.32
CA VAL A 361 -14.15 -18.15 -0.36
C VAL A 361 -13.49 -17.93 -1.72
N ARG A 362 -12.82 -18.96 -2.26
CA ARG A 362 -12.20 -18.91 -3.58
C ARG A 362 -13.24 -18.70 -4.68
N LEU A 363 -14.31 -19.50 -4.69
CA LEU A 363 -15.39 -19.38 -5.68
C LEU A 363 -16.03 -17.99 -5.65
N VAL A 364 -16.37 -17.48 -4.46
CA VAL A 364 -16.93 -16.13 -4.28
C VAL A 364 -15.95 -15.07 -4.81
N SER A 365 -14.66 -15.17 -4.48
CA SER A 365 -13.64 -14.22 -4.95
C SER A 365 -13.52 -14.21 -6.48
N GLU A 366 -13.65 -15.35 -7.12
CA GLU A 366 -13.66 -15.49 -8.58
C GLU A 366 -14.91 -14.87 -9.20
N LEU A 367 -16.10 -15.20 -8.66
CA LEU A 367 -17.38 -14.67 -9.14
C LEU A 367 -17.46 -13.14 -9.02
N LEU A 368 -16.94 -12.57 -7.92
CA LEU A 368 -16.96 -11.13 -7.69
C LEU A 368 -15.93 -10.34 -8.55
N ARG A 369 -14.97 -11.01 -9.19
CA ARG A 369 -14.02 -10.38 -10.12
C ARG A 369 -14.55 -10.30 -11.55
N LYS A 370 -15.55 -11.11 -11.93
CA LYS A 370 -16.09 -11.10 -13.29
C LYS A 370 -16.83 -9.78 -13.54
N GLU A 371 -16.40 -9.04 -14.55
CA GLU A 371 -17.02 -7.77 -14.98
C GLU A 371 -18.01 -7.94 -16.13
N ASP A 372 -18.27 -9.18 -16.59
CA ASP A 372 -18.98 -9.52 -17.83
C ASP A 372 -20.52 -9.36 -17.76
N GLU A 373 -21.19 -9.50 -18.95
CA GLU A 373 -22.63 -9.31 -19.15
C GLU A 373 -23.51 -10.25 -18.32
N ASP A 374 -23.04 -11.46 -17.97
CA ASP A 374 -23.72 -12.42 -17.09
C ASP A 374 -23.58 -12.12 -15.59
N ALA A 375 -23.31 -10.89 -15.33
CA ALA A 375 -22.90 -10.38 -14.03
C ALA A 375 -23.95 -10.58 -12.93
N GLN A 376 -25.25 -10.60 -13.23
CA GLN A 376 -26.30 -10.80 -12.21
C GLN A 376 -26.31 -12.25 -11.71
N GLU A 377 -26.25 -13.22 -12.61
CA GLU A 377 -26.17 -14.63 -12.25
C GLU A 377 -24.94 -14.94 -11.39
N SER A 378 -23.78 -14.33 -11.73
CA SER A 378 -22.55 -14.45 -10.93
C SER A 378 -22.71 -13.87 -9.52
N LEU A 379 -23.46 -12.75 -9.34
CA LEU A 379 -23.73 -12.19 -8.01
C LEU A 379 -24.70 -13.04 -7.20
N ASP A 380 -25.70 -13.63 -7.84
CA ASP A 380 -26.68 -14.48 -7.16
C ASP A 380 -25.99 -15.78 -6.71
N LEU A 381 -25.16 -16.36 -7.57
CA LEU A 381 -24.35 -17.52 -7.23
C LEU A 381 -23.32 -17.22 -6.12
N ALA A 382 -22.73 -16.01 -6.13
CA ALA A 382 -21.86 -15.57 -5.04
C ALA A 382 -22.63 -15.46 -3.71
N ALA A 383 -23.87 -14.95 -3.75
CA ALA A 383 -24.73 -14.89 -2.56
C ALA A 383 -25.04 -16.29 -2.01
N ASP A 384 -25.36 -17.25 -2.88
CA ASP A 384 -25.58 -18.64 -2.50
C ASP A 384 -24.33 -19.26 -1.87
N ALA A 385 -23.17 -19.05 -2.47
CA ALA A 385 -21.89 -19.51 -1.96
C ALA A 385 -21.55 -18.90 -0.58
N ILE A 386 -21.79 -17.59 -0.39
CA ILE A 386 -21.62 -16.91 0.90
C ILE A 386 -22.55 -17.49 1.96
N SER A 387 -23.79 -17.86 1.59
CA SER A 387 -24.74 -18.47 2.52
C SER A 387 -24.24 -19.78 3.11
N GLY A 388 -23.45 -20.54 2.33
CA GLY A 388 -22.84 -21.82 2.70
C GLY A 388 -21.61 -21.72 3.60
N LEU A 389 -21.05 -20.52 3.84
CA LEU A 389 -19.93 -20.33 4.76
C LEU A 389 -20.33 -20.66 6.20
N SER A 390 -19.49 -21.42 6.88
CA SER A 390 -19.67 -21.81 8.28
C SER A 390 -19.21 -20.74 9.25
N ASP A 391 -18.14 -20.00 8.90
CA ASP A 391 -17.56 -18.95 9.72
C ASP A 391 -18.39 -17.66 9.59
N PRO A 392 -18.97 -17.13 10.71
CA PRO A 392 -19.82 -15.94 10.66
C PRO A 392 -19.06 -14.66 10.32
N ASP A 393 -17.78 -14.55 10.69
CA ASP A 393 -16.97 -13.36 10.40
C ASP A 393 -16.61 -13.33 8.89
N HIS A 394 -16.24 -14.48 8.32
CA HIS A 394 -16.07 -14.61 6.87
C HIS A 394 -17.37 -14.31 6.12
N LYS A 395 -18.49 -14.88 6.58
CA LYS A 395 -19.80 -14.66 5.97
C LYS A 395 -20.17 -13.18 5.94
N ALA A 396 -19.98 -12.46 7.05
CA ALA A 396 -20.23 -11.02 7.14
C ALA A 396 -19.32 -10.23 6.17
N ALA A 397 -18.01 -10.50 6.18
CA ALA A 397 -17.05 -9.82 5.33
C ALA A 397 -17.34 -10.01 3.83
N PHE A 398 -17.67 -11.23 3.41
CA PHE A 398 -18.02 -11.51 2.02
C PHE A 398 -19.38 -10.96 1.60
N THR A 399 -20.36 -10.89 2.54
CA THR A 399 -21.64 -10.20 2.31
C THR A 399 -21.43 -8.72 2.06
N ASP A 400 -20.59 -8.06 2.86
CA ASP A 400 -20.22 -6.66 2.67
C ASP A 400 -19.51 -6.48 1.32
N ARG A 401 -18.59 -7.39 0.95
CA ARG A 401 -17.90 -7.38 -0.34
C ARG A 401 -18.86 -7.52 -1.53
N LEU A 402 -19.81 -8.44 -1.46
CA LEU A 402 -20.86 -8.60 -2.46
C LEU A 402 -21.70 -7.31 -2.61
N THR A 403 -22.07 -6.69 -1.48
CA THR A 403 -22.81 -5.44 -1.45
C THR A 403 -22.01 -4.32 -2.14
N ILE A 404 -20.71 -4.21 -1.87
CA ILE A 404 -19.83 -3.23 -2.54
C ILE A 404 -19.77 -3.48 -4.05
N THR A 405 -19.67 -4.74 -4.48
CA THR A 405 -19.68 -5.07 -5.91
C THR A 405 -21.00 -4.65 -6.58
N ARG A 406 -22.15 -4.85 -5.91
CA ARG A 406 -23.45 -4.35 -6.36
C ARG A 406 -23.48 -2.82 -6.46
N ILE A 407 -22.95 -2.12 -5.45
CA ILE A 407 -22.82 -0.66 -5.46
C ILE A 407 -22.00 -0.21 -6.68
N ASN A 408 -20.83 -0.81 -6.92
CA ASN A 408 -19.96 -0.43 -8.03
C ASN A 408 -20.67 -0.55 -9.39
N ARG A 409 -21.53 -1.57 -9.58
CA ARG A 409 -22.34 -1.73 -10.80
C ARG A 409 -23.38 -0.64 -11.00
N LEU A 410 -23.88 -0.04 -9.91
CA LEU A 410 -24.84 1.07 -9.95
C LEU A 410 -24.18 2.43 -10.28
N VAL A 411 -22.85 2.50 -10.18
CA VAL A 411 -22.09 3.74 -10.47
C VAL A 411 -22.13 4.10 -11.95
N LYS A 412 -21.90 3.13 -12.88
CA LYS A 412 -21.91 3.37 -14.32
C LYS A 412 -23.26 3.95 -14.82
N PRO A 413 -24.43 3.35 -14.46
CA PRO A 413 -25.75 3.90 -14.83
C PRO A 413 -26.18 5.10 -13.97
N LYS A 414 -25.32 5.63 -13.09
CA LYS A 414 -25.56 6.78 -12.23
C LYS A 414 -26.75 6.61 -11.24
N LYS A 415 -27.05 5.38 -10.83
CA LYS A 415 -28.12 5.06 -9.88
C LYS A 415 -27.66 5.28 -8.42
N PHE A 416 -27.21 6.51 -8.11
CA PHE A 416 -26.54 6.80 -6.84
C PHE A 416 -27.44 6.65 -5.61
N ILE A 417 -28.75 6.93 -5.71
CA ILE A 417 -29.69 6.77 -4.57
C ILE A 417 -29.85 5.29 -4.21
N GLU A 418 -29.91 4.41 -5.21
CA GLU A 418 -29.97 2.97 -4.98
C GLU A 418 -28.65 2.46 -4.39
N ALA A 419 -27.51 2.96 -4.91
CA ALA A 419 -26.19 2.67 -4.38
C ALA A 419 -26.03 3.12 -2.92
N GLN A 420 -26.51 4.31 -2.57
CA GLN A 420 -26.54 4.83 -1.18
C GLN A 420 -27.37 3.92 -0.26
N ARG A 421 -28.54 3.45 -0.72
CA ARG A 421 -29.38 2.53 0.06
C ARG A 421 -28.66 1.21 0.33
N LEU A 422 -27.98 0.66 -0.68
CA LEU A 422 -27.16 -0.55 -0.51
C LEU A 422 -25.99 -0.31 0.45
N ALA A 423 -25.32 0.84 0.36
CA ALA A 423 -24.24 1.17 1.30
C ALA A 423 -24.74 1.19 2.75
N GLY A 424 -26.00 1.59 2.98
CA GLY A 424 -26.62 1.55 4.30
C GLY A 424 -26.80 0.12 4.87
N SER A 425 -26.82 -0.92 4.04
CA SER A 425 -26.95 -2.32 4.48
C SER A 425 -25.63 -3.01 4.80
N ILE A 426 -24.49 -2.36 4.56
CA ILE A 426 -23.15 -2.88 4.92
C ILE A 426 -23.09 -3.02 6.45
N SER A 427 -22.63 -4.18 6.94
CA SER A 427 -22.65 -4.51 8.36
C SER A 427 -21.54 -3.80 9.15
N SER A 428 -20.33 -3.72 8.59
CA SER A 428 -19.20 -3.02 9.20
C SER A 428 -19.34 -1.49 9.04
N GLU A 429 -19.34 -0.74 10.14
CA GLU A 429 -19.42 0.72 10.10
C GLU A 429 -18.23 1.36 9.35
N GLU A 430 -17.03 0.80 9.49
CA GLU A 430 -15.84 1.26 8.78
C GLU A 430 -15.96 0.99 7.27
N THR A 431 -16.38 -0.20 6.90
CA THR A 431 -16.62 -0.56 5.49
C THR A 431 -17.73 0.29 4.88
N ARG A 432 -18.80 0.54 5.64
CA ARG A 432 -19.92 1.44 5.25
C ARG A 432 -19.44 2.86 5.01
N ALA A 433 -18.64 3.40 5.95
CA ALA A 433 -18.08 4.73 5.83
C ALA A 433 -17.20 4.86 4.59
N TRP A 434 -16.31 3.88 4.37
CA TRP A 434 -15.48 3.84 3.17
C TRP A 434 -16.32 3.82 1.88
N ALA A 435 -17.33 2.96 1.80
CA ALA A 435 -18.20 2.83 0.63
C ALA A 435 -18.94 4.15 0.32
N LEU A 436 -19.43 4.85 1.36
CA LEU A 436 -20.09 6.14 1.22
C LEU A 436 -19.11 7.25 0.76
N LEU A 437 -17.87 7.29 1.27
CA LEU A 437 -16.84 8.22 0.81
C LEU A 437 -16.44 7.95 -0.64
N ALA A 438 -16.21 6.68 -1.00
CA ALA A 438 -15.91 6.30 -2.37
C ALA A 438 -17.05 6.67 -3.35
N LEU A 439 -18.30 6.37 -2.96
CA LEU A 439 -19.48 6.75 -3.74
C LEU A 439 -19.62 8.25 -3.89
N SER A 440 -19.32 9.04 -2.83
CA SER A 440 -19.40 10.50 -2.87
C SER A 440 -18.44 11.11 -3.90
N THR A 441 -17.24 10.52 -4.08
CA THR A 441 -16.26 10.96 -5.07
C THR A 441 -16.79 10.89 -6.50
N VAL A 442 -17.56 9.85 -6.80
CA VAL A 442 -18.16 9.65 -8.12
C VAL A 442 -19.44 10.46 -8.26
N ALA A 443 -20.31 10.44 -7.24
CA ALA A 443 -21.58 11.15 -7.25
C ALA A 443 -21.39 12.67 -7.35
N ALA A 444 -20.40 13.25 -6.67
CA ALA A 444 -20.12 14.67 -6.70
C ALA A 444 -19.78 15.23 -8.09
N LYS A 445 -19.29 14.40 -9.01
CA LYS A 445 -19.07 14.77 -10.42
C LYS A 445 -20.39 15.01 -11.17
N ALA A 446 -21.48 14.37 -10.75
CA ALA A 446 -22.81 14.47 -11.36
C ALA A 446 -23.76 15.37 -10.54
N ASP A 447 -23.73 15.23 -9.22
CA ASP A 447 -24.54 15.98 -8.26
C ASP A 447 -23.72 16.30 -7.01
N ARG A 448 -23.35 17.57 -6.88
CA ARG A 448 -22.53 18.04 -5.77
C ARG A 448 -23.26 17.95 -4.42
N VAL A 449 -24.58 18.16 -4.42
CA VAL A 449 -25.38 18.12 -3.17
C VAL A 449 -25.41 16.68 -2.65
N LEU A 450 -25.69 15.73 -3.51
CA LEU A 450 -25.64 14.30 -3.18
C LEU A 450 -24.26 13.88 -2.68
N GLY A 451 -23.18 14.38 -3.33
CA GLY A 451 -21.82 14.13 -2.87
C GLY A 451 -21.61 14.56 -1.40
N PHE A 452 -22.07 15.74 -1.02
CA PHE A 452 -22.02 16.24 0.36
C PHE A 452 -22.89 15.44 1.33
N GLU A 453 -24.07 15.01 0.89
CA GLU A 453 -24.96 14.16 1.70
C GLU A 453 -24.29 12.81 2.01
N LEU A 454 -23.65 12.20 1.01
CA LEU A 454 -22.90 10.94 1.17
C LEU A 454 -21.75 11.10 2.16
N ILE A 455 -20.96 12.19 2.09
CA ILE A 455 -19.92 12.47 3.09
C ILE A 455 -20.54 12.62 4.49
N SER A 456 -21.69 13.30 4.60
CA SER A 456 -22.38 13.46 5.89
C SER A 456 -22.81 12.12 6.49
N ASN A 457 -23.28 11.21 5.66
CA ASN A 457 -23.67 9.86 6.09
C ASN A 457 -22.44 9.01 6.42
N ALA A 458 -21.32 9.18 5.70
CA ALA A 458 -20.05 8.56 6.04
C ALA A 458 -19.54 9.00 7.41
N LEU A 459 -19.60 10.30 7.72
CA LEU A 459 -19.19 10.83 9.02
C LEU A 459 -20.01 10.23 10.17
N LYS A 460 -21.33 10.01 9.98
CA LYS A 460 -22.18 9.32 10.97
C LYS A 460 -21.75 7.88 11.20
N ALA A 461 -21.31 7.18 10.13
CA ALA A 461 -20.80 5.82 10.24
C ALA A 461 -19.42 5.80 10.92
N ILE A 462 -18.53 6.74 10.58
CA ILE A 462 -17.22 6.90 11.24
C ILE A 462 -17.40 7.13 12.75
N ASP A 463 -18.33 7.99 13.14
CA ASP A 463 -18.57 8.26 14.55
C ASP A 463 -18.97 7.01 15.34
N LYS A 464 -19.82 6.16 14.75
CA LYS A 464 -20.27 4.88 15.34
C LYS A 464 -19.19 3.78 15.33
N ALA A 465 -18.21 3.85 14.43
CA ALA A 465 -17.16 2.85 14.34
C ALA A 465 -16.33 2.78 15.63
N SER A 466 -15.84 1.59 15.97
CA SER A 466 -14.96 1.38 17.12
C SER A 466 -13.64 2.14 16.96
N PRO A 467 -12.97 2.55 18.05
CA PRO A 467 -11.64 3.16 17.97
C PRO A 467 -10.64 2.24 17.25
N SER A 468 -10.13 2.69 16.12
CA SER A 468 -9.19 1.95 15.28
C SER A 468 -8.36 2.90 14.42
N PRO A 469 -7.18 2.50 13.94
CA PRO A 469 -6.42 3.28 12.95
C PRO A 469 -7.22 3.53 11.67
N GLN A 470 -8.06 2.60 11.24
CA GLN A 470 -8.91 2.74 10.06
C GLN A 470 -9.98 3.85 10.25
N LYS A 471 -10.56 3.97 11.45
CA LYS A 471 -11.45 5.09 11.79
C LYS A 471 -10.77 6.43 11.60
N VAL A 472 -9.51 6.55 12.02
CA VAL A 472 -8.71 7.79 11.85
C VAL A 472 -8.47 8.08 10.38
N GLU A 473 -8.07 7.08 9.59
CA GLU A 473 -7.83 7.21 8.14
C GLU A 473 -9.10 7.68 7.41
N LEU A 474 -10.25 7.08 7.71
CA LEU A 474 -11.54 7.46 7.12
C LEU A 474 -11.92 8.89 7.49
N ALA A 475 -11.70 9.32 8.73
CA ALA A 475 -11.97 10.69 9.17
C ALA A 475 -11.04 11.70 8.47
N LEU A 476 -9.76 11.38 8.30
CA LEU A 476 -8.82 12.20 7.54
C LEU A 476 -9.18 12.27 6.04
N THR A 477 -9.63 11.16 5.46
CA THR A 477 -10.13 11.12 4.08
C THR A 477 -11.37 12.01 3.91
N ALA A 478 -12.35 11.91 4.81
CA ALA A 478 -13.53 12.77 4.80
C ALA A 478 -13.15 14.26 4.95
N THR A 479 -12.19 14.56 5.82
CA THR A 479 -11.63 15.92 5.99
C THR A 479 -11.03 16.42 4.67
N ALA A 480 -10.22 15.61 4.01
CA ALA A 480 -9.59 15.95 2.75
C ALA A 480 -10.60 16.23 1.63
N MET A 481 -11.69 15.45 1.57
CA MET A 481 -12.78 15.67 0.61
C MET A 481 -13.54 16.96 0.84
N LEU A 482 -13.68 17.40 2.08
CA LEU A 482 -14.34 18.65 2.46
C LEU A 482 -13.43 19.87 2.26
N ALA A 483 -12.10 19.71 2.37
CA ALA A 483 -11.13 20.80 2.51
C ALA A 483 -11.26 21.91 1.44
N LYS A 484 -11.53 21.54 0.17
CA LYS A 484 -11.68 22.49 -0.93
C LYS A 484 -13.02 23.22 -0.97
N ASN A 485 -14.08 22.53 -0.54
CA ASN A 485 -15.45 22.95 -0.82
C ASN A 485 -16.17 23.51 0.41
N ASP A 486 -15.79 23.06 1.58
CA ASP A 486 -16.34 23.46 2.88
C ASP A 486 -15.21 23.41 3.94
N PRO A 487 -14.28 24.39 3.91
CA PRO A 487 -13.14 24.39 4.82
C PRO A 487 -13.54 24.40 6.30
N GLN A 488 -14.63 25.09 6.66
CA GLN A 488 -15.07 25.16 8.05
C GLN A 488 -15.43 23.76 8.56
N ARG A 489 -16.26 23.05 7.83
CA ARG A 489 -16.65 21.67 8.17
C ARG A 489 -15.47 20.71 8.10
N ALA A 490 -14.52 20.94 7.18
CA ALA A 490 -13.29 20.16 7.12
C ALA A 490 -12.46 20.33 8.40
N PHE A 491 -12.31 21.55 8.94
CA PHE A 491 -11.64 21.76 10.21
C PHE A 491 -12.36 21.09 11.39
N ASP A 492 -13.69 21.16 11.44
CA ASP A 492 -14.46 20.48 12.48
C ASP A 492 -14.29 18.95 12.42
N THR A 493 -14.28 18.39 11.20
CA THR A 493 -13.98 16.96 10.97
C THR A 493 -12.54 16.63 11.35
N PHE A 494 -11.58 17.51 11.08
CA PHE A 494 -10.18 17.32 11.44
C PHE A 494 -9.96 17.30 12.95
N VAL A 495 -10.66 18.16 13.70
CA VAL A 495 -10.69 18.10 15.17
C VAL A 495 -11.25 16.77 15.66
N ALA A 496 -12.30 16.24 15.02
CA ALA A 496 -12.81 14.91 15.36
C ALA A 496 -11.77 13.81 15.06
N ALA A 497 -11.10 13.87 13.90
CA ALA A 497 -10.04 12.92 13.52
C ALA A 497 -8.88 12.93 14.53
N SER A 498 -8.45 14.10 15.03
CA SER A 498 -7.41 14.20 16.06
C SER A 498 -7.83 13.53 17.38
N ARG A 499 -9.10 13.65 17.78
CA ARG A 499 -9.65 12.97 18.96
C ARG A 499 -9.68 11.45 18.75
N TYR A 500 -10.07 10.98 17.56
CA TYR A 500 -10.04 9.54 17.25
C TYR A 500 -8.61 9.00 17.27
N ALA A 501 -7.64 9.73 16.73
CA ALA A 501 -6.22 9.36 16.80
C ALA A 501 -5.75 9.21 18.25
N ASN A 502 -6.16 10.12 19.14
CA ASN A 502 -5.80 10.11 20.55
C ASN A 502 -6.50 9.03 21.39
N SER A 503 -7.63 8.49 20.90
CA SER A 503 -8.39 7.40 21.53
C SER A 503 -8.15 6.03 20.91
N SER A 504 -7.47 5.96 19.78
CA SER A 504 -7.15 4.69 19.13
C SER A 504 -6.06 3.93 19.90
N PRO A 505 -6.12 2.59 19.96
CA PRO A 505 -5.04 1.79 20.53
C PRO A 505 -3.74 2.06 19.79
N SER A 506 -2.62 1.90 20.50
CA SER A 506 -1.30 2.06 19.89
C SER A 506 -1.15 1.10 18.70
N ARG A 507 -0.52 1.58 17.62
CA ARG A 507 -0.22 0.74 16.44
C ARG A 507 0.68 -0.45 16.74
N THR A 508 1.37 -0.41 17.86
CA THR A 508 2.24 -1.49 18.35
C THR A 508 1.47 -2.58 19.08
N ASP A 509 0.20 -2.35 19.43
CA ASP A 509 -0.61 -3.34 20.12
C ASP A 509 -1.03 -4.44 19.13
N PRO A 510 -0.91 -5.74 19.53
CA PRO A 510 -1.38 -6.83 18.67
C PRO A 510 -2.90 -6.69 18.45
N PRO A 511 -3.41 -7.01 17.25
CA PRO A 511 -4.82 -6.91 16.97
C PRO A 511 -5.61 -7.82 17.93
N THR A 512 -6.66 -7.29 18.53
CA THR A 512 -7.51 -8.01 19.50
C THR A 512 -8.34 -9.13 18.87
N LYS A 513 -8.47 -9.15 17.54
CA LYS A 513 -9.10 -10.22 16.75
C LYS A 513 -8.13 -10.74 15.71
N PRO A 514 -8.12 -12.07 15.45
CA PRO A 514 -7.35 -12.60 14.33
C PRO A 514 -7.82 -11.92 13.05
N ALA A 515 -6.87 -11.42 12.26
CA ALA A 515 -7.17 -10.87 10.95
C ALA A 515 -7.87 -11.94 10.10
N VAL A 516 -8.93 -11.56 9.37
CA VAL A 516 -9.48 -12.39 8.30
C VAL A 516 -8.33 -12.64 7.32
N ALA A 517 -7.91 -13.90 7.19
CA ALA A 517 -6.68 -14.28 6.48
C ALA A 517 -6.69 -13.99 4.96
N PHE A 518 -7.78 -13.39 4.45
CA PHE A 518 -7.98 -13.10 3.04
C PHE A 518 -8.15 -11.59 2.83
N GLY A 519 -7.20 -10.99 2.11
CA GLY A 519 -7.33 -9.63 1.63
C GLY A 519 -8.37 -9.57 0.53
N LEU A 520 -9.54 -9.05 0.88
CA LEU A 520 -10.59 -8.77 -0.08
C LEU A 520 -10.36 -7.37 -0.65
N GLU A 521 -10.04 -7.27 -1.93
CA GLU A 521 -10.02 -5.97 -2.60
C GLU A 521 -11.44 -5.55 -2.96
N ALA A 522 -11.76 -4.30 -2.70
CA ALA A 522 -13.04 -3.69 -3.02
C ALA A 522 -12.85 -2.42 -3.82
N THR A 523 -13.72 -2.19 -4.81
CA THR A 523 -13.63 -1.06 -5.73
C THR A 523 -14.99 -0.39 -5.86
N ILE A 524 -15.02 0.94 -5.80
CA ILE A 524 -16.16 1.78 -6.20
C ILE A 524 -15.61 2.91 -7.08
N GLY A 525 -15.94 2.91 -8.37
CA GLY A 525 -15.36 3.84 -9.34
C GLY A 525 -13.83 3.67 -9.42
N GLU A 526 -13.09 4.73 -9.11
CA GLU A 526 -11.62 4.72 -9.05
C GLU A 526 -11.06 4.44 -7.64
N ALA A 527 -11.94 4.38 -6.63
CA ALA A 527 -11.52 4.14 -5.25
C ALA A 527 -11.34 2.65 -4.97
N HIS A 528 -10.18 2.29 -4.45
CA HIS A 528 -9.83 0.91 -4.08
C HIS A 528 -9.57 0.83 -2.57
N THR A 529 -9.96 -0.26 -1.95
CA THR A 529 -9.60 -0.60 -0.57
C THR A 529 -9.37 -2.09 -0.42
N LYS A 530 -8.70 -2.45 0.67
CA LYS A 530 -8.60 -3.84 1.12
C LYS A 530 -9.51 -4.00 2.33
N LEU A 531 -10.48 -4.92 2.22
CA LEU A 531 -11.33 -5.33 3.34
C LEU A 531 -10.60 -6.41 4.13
N GLY A 532 -10.56 -6.26 5.44
CA GLY A 532 -9.81 -7.14 6.33
C GLY A 532 -8.50 -6.50 6.81
N VAL A 533 -8.19 -6.72 8.07
CA VAL A 533 -6.98 -6.18 8.69
C VAL A 533 -5.83 -7.15 8.43
N PHE A 534 -4.85 -6.71 7.63
CA PHE A 534 -3.56 -7.39 7.57
C PHE A 534 -2.66 -6.83 8.67
N PRO A 535 -2.00 -7.67 9.48
CA PRO A 535 -1.04 -7.22 10.48
C PRO A 535 0.07 -6.33 9.90
N GLU A 536 0.41 -6.55 8.63
CA GLU A 536 1.47 -5.82 7.92
C GLU A 536 1.00 -4.46 7.34
N SER A 537 -0.31 -4.25 7.17
CA SER A 537 -0.87 -2.99 6.67
C SER A 537 -1.12 -1.94 7.76
N LEU A 538 -0.96 -2.29 9.02
CA LEU A 538 -1.06 -1.36 10.16
C LEU A 538 0.07 -0.30 10.19
N GLY A 539 1.05 -0.40 9.28
CA GLY A 539 2.24 0.45 9.30
C GLY A 539 2.04 1.90 8.82
N GLU A 540 1.12 2.16 7.90
CA GLU A 540 0.99 3.49 7.26
C GLU A 540 -0.46 3.90 7.11
N LEU A 541 -0.83 5.02 7.75
CA LEU A 541 -2.05 5.74 7.40
C LEU A 541 -1.85 6.39 6.03
N ARG A 542 -2.72 6.09 5.09
CA ARG A 542 -2.78 6.80 3.82
C ARG A 542 -3.47 8.14 4.06
N ILE A 543 -2.66 9.19 4.13
CA ILE A 543 -3.20 10.55 4.23
C ILE A 543 -3.40 11.05 2.81
N GLU A 544 -4.67 11.39 2.49
CA GLU A 544 -5.03 11.94 1.19
C GLU A 544 -4.29 13.26 0.93
N PRO A 545 -3.61 13.41 -0.24
CA PRO A 545 -2.85 14.64 -0.55
C PRO A 545 -3.70 15.91 -0.49
N SER A 546 -5.01 15.81 -0.75
CA SER A 546 -5.95 16.94 -0.71
C SER A 546 -6.17 17.51 0.69
N LEU A 547 -5.85 16.76 1.77
CA LEU A 547 -5.85 17.26 3.15
C LEU A 547 -4.91 18.46 3.31
N SER A 548 -3.83 18.50 2.54
CA SER A 548 -2.87 19.58 2.51
C SER A 548 -3.49 20.95 2.19
N ALA A 549 -4.66 21.00 1.56
CA ALA A 549 -5.39 22.24 1.30
C ALA A 549 -5.77 22.99 2.59
N LEU A 550 -5.94 22.29 3.73
CA LEU A 550 -6.19 22.93 5.02
C LEU A 550 -5.01 23.80 5.47
N GLY A 551 -3.78 23.32 5.28
CA GLY A 551 -2.56 24.07 5.60
C GLY A 551 -2.43 25.36 4.78
N THR A 552 -2.95 25.38 3.55
CA THR A 552 -2.96 26.59 2.70
C THR A 552 -4.18 27.49 2.93
N THR A 553 -5.23 26.96 3.57
CA THR A 553 -6.45 27.73 3.91
C THR A 553 -6.28 28.49 5.23
N ASP A 554 -5.82 27.81 6.28
CA ASP A 554 -5.55 28.37 7.59
C ASP A 554 -4.46 27.55 8.28
N TRP A 555 -3.20 27.97 8.08
CA TRP A 555 -2.03 27.30 8.62
C TRP A 555 -2.07 27.15 10.14
N PHE A 556 -2.41 28.21 10.83
CA PHE A 556 -2.34 28.24 12.29
C PHE A 556 -3.37 27.31 12.92
N ARG A 557 -4.58 27.29 12.39
CA ARG A 557 -5.62 26.37 12.84
C ARG A 557 -5.26 24.92 12.54
N ALA A 558 -4.72 24.65 11.34
CA ALA A 558 -4.27 23.32 10.96
C ALA A 558 -3.13 22.84 11.87
N ASP A 559 -2.11 23.66 12.09
CA ASP A 559 -0.97 23.34 12.95
C ASP A 559 -1.38 23.12 14.41
N GLN A 560 -2.33 23.94 14.92
CA GLN A 560 -2.87 23.75 16.26
C GLN A 560 -3.53 22.37 16.42
N ILE A 561 -4.39 21.95 15.48
CA ILE A 561 -5.06 20.66 15.53
C ILE A 561 -4.04 19.52 15.46
N VAL A 562 -3.02 19.65 14.60
CA VAL A 562 -1.96 18.65 14.48
C VAL A 562 -1.15 18.53 15.78
N ASN A 563 -0.88 19.66 16.45
CA ASN A 563 -0.16 19.65 17.72
C ASN A 563 -0.91 18.94 18.85
N ASP A 564 -2.25 18.86 18.77
CA ASP A 564 -3.08 18.11 19.71
C ASP A 564 -2.98 16.59 19.52
N ILE A 565 -2.42 16.09 18.41
CA ILE A 565 -2.24 14.66 18.14
C ILE A 565 -1.08 14.12 18.98
N ARG A 566 -1.37 13.12 19.82
CA ARG A 566 -0.39 12.52 20.73
C ARG A 566 0.59 11.58 20.02
N GLU A 567 0.12 10.88 18.97
CA GLU A 567 0.94 9.93 18.23
C GLU A 567 1.98 10.70 17.38
N PRO A 568 3.29 10.57 17.69
CA PRO A 568 4.30 11.46 17.11
C PRO A 568 4.47 11.29 15.60
N SER A 569 4.40 10.05 15.09
CA SER A 569 4.62 9.81 13.66
C SER A 569 3.49 10.37 12.81
N LEU A 570 2.23 10.25 13.23
CA LEU A 570 1.09 10.86 12.56
C LEU A 570 1.17 12.39 12.60
N ARG A 571 1.49 12.94 13.79
CA ARG A 571 1.67 14.38 13.95
C ARG A 571 2.71 14.93 12.99
N LEU A 572 3.89 14.32 12.93
CA LEU A 572 4.99 14.76 12.07
C LEU A 572 4.67 14.59 10.58
N GLN A 573 4.01 13.49 10.21
CA GLN A 573 3.59 13.26 8.84
C GLN A 573 2.62 14.35 8.34
N LEU A 574 1.63 14.75 9.17
CA LEU A 574 0.69 15.82 8.85
C LEU A 574 1.39 17.20 8.76
N LYS A 575 2.31 17.51 9.68
CA LYS A 575 3.10 18.74 9.62
C LYS A 575 3.89 18.84 8.31
N LEU A 576 4.59 17.78 7.94
CA LEU A 576 5.35 17.72 6.69
C LEU A 576 4.44 17.85 5.47
N GLN A 577 3.26 17.22 5.48
CA GLN A 577 2.31 17.31 4.38
C GLN A 577 1.77 18.73 4.19
N PHE A 578 1.42 19.43 5.27
CA PHE A 578 0.97 20.83 5.20
C PHE A 578 2.09 21.77 4.74
N ALA A 579 3.30 21.59 5.27
CA ALA A 579 4.46 22.37 4.84
C ALA A 579 4.75 22.18 3.35
N GLY A 580 4.73 20.93 2.87
CA GLY A 580 4.92 20.60 1.46
C GLY A 580 3.89 21.26 0.54
N ALA A 581 2.62 21.34 0.96
CA ALA A 581 1.56 21.99 0.19
C ALA A 581 1.79 23.49 0.05
N VAL A 582 2.19 24.16 1.14
CA VAL A 582 2.51 25.59 1.13
C VAL A 582 3.69 25.86 0.19
N LEU A 583 4.78 25.07 0.28
CA LEU A 583 5.92 25.21 -0.62
C LEU A 583 5.55 25.01 -2.09
N ALA A 584 4.69 24.02 -2.38
CA ALA A 584 4.23 23.76 -3.74
C ALA A 584 3.35 24.91 -4.29
N GLN A 585 2.55 25.54 -3.46
CA GLN A 585 1.73 26.69 -3.84
C GLN A 585 2.61 27.92 -4.13
N GLU A 586 3.53 28.24 -3.25
CA GLU A 586 4.49 29.34 -3.40
C GLU A 586 5.34 29.20 -4.66
N SER A 587 5.83 27.98 -4.94
CA SER A 587 6.62 27.73 -6.16
C SER A 587 5.81 27.96 -7.45
N LYS A 588 4.52 27.67 -7.44
CA LYS A 588 3.59 27.95 -8.57
C LYS A 588 3.35 29.45 -8.74
N SER A 589 3.19 30.18 -7.65
CA SER A 589 2.98 31.63 -7.67
C SER A 589 4.21 32.36 -8.25
N ARG A 590 5.41 32.04 -7.77
CA ARG A 590 6.67 32.60 -8.29
C ARG A 590 6.90 32.29 -9.77
N ARG A 591 6.54 31.10 -10.26
CA ARG A 591 6.61 30.77 -11.69
C ARG A 591 5.65 31.59 -12.55
N LYS A 592 4.46 31.90 -12.06
CA LYS A 592 3.48 32.75 -12.75
C LYS A 592 3.96 34.20 -12.84
N GLU A 593 4.61 34.72 -11.81
CA GLU A 593 5.17 36.07 -11.78
C GLU A 593 6.39 36.21 -12.71
N ALA A 594 7.21 35.16 -12.82
CA ALA A 594 8.38 35.11 -13.69
C ALA A 594 8.04 34.89 -15.17
N ALA A 595 6.81 34.46 -15.51
CA ALA A 595 6.38 34.31 -16.89
C ALA A 595 6.29 35.68 -17.58
N PRO A 596 6.92 35.89 -18.76
CA PRO A 596 6.88 37.17 -19.46
C PRO A 596 5.40 37.52 -19.77
N LYS A 597 4.95 38.69 -19.34
CA LYS A 597 3.62 39.20 -19.71
C LYS A 597 3.50 39.16 -21.24
N PRO A 598 2.43 38.57 -21.79
CA PRO A 598 2.23 38.60 -23.23
C PRO A 598 2.32 40.04 -23.70
N SER A 599 3.29 40.34 -24.58
CA SER A 599 3.42 41.67 -25.16
C SER A 599 2.07 42.01 -25.80
N ALA A 600 1.43 43.08 -25.31
CA ALA A 600 0.25 43.62 -25.96
C ALA A 600 0.61 43.87 -27.43
N LYS A 601 0.08 43.06 -28.32
CA LYS A 601 0.14 43.32 -29.76
C LYS A 601 -0.69 44.59 -29.98
N ASN A 602 0.00 45.71 -30.25
CA ASN A 602 -0.62 46.90 -30.83
C ASN A 602 -1.12 46.59 -32.24
#